data_bc0182a3adc0ca4fe492994f1294b67d
#
_entry.id   bc0182a3adc0ca4fe492994f1294b67d
#
_cell.length_a   1.000
_cell.length_b   1.000
_cell.length_c   1.000
_cell.angle_alpha   90.00
_cell.angle_beta   90.00
_cell.angle_gamma   90.00
#
_symmetry.space_group_name_H-M   'P 1'
#
loop_
_entity.id
_entity.type
_entity.pdbx_description
1 polymer ?
#
loop_
_entity_poly.entity_id
_entity_poly.type
_entity_poly.pdbx_seq_one_letter_code
_entity_poly.pdbx_strand_id
1 'polypeptide(L)'
;LIPVATSWKASDWLIGNVLIQDLILNNSKNPIHDARIHAMLLYRTPESLQEKFHTKLQNSEGLFQVESWLLHHGEKLQNRFQLSAYKLMNHLLKTTDIFKNNSKSEVIKNITSNIHLISVDTDYFFTANEIKTAFVQIKNYKSNTFYYEIKSIHGHDAFLIEFEQLAQILEPIFNKQKQQNYVSA
;
A
#
# COMPACT_ATOMS: atom_id res chain seq x y z
N LEU A 1 15.84 5.73 3.13
CA LEU A 1 14.81 4.89 2.52
C LEU A 1 13.55 4.92 3.38
N ILE A 2 12.39 5.24 2.79
CA ILE A 2 11.13 5.38 3.53
C ILE A 2 10.05 4.54 2.84
N PRO A 3 9.98 3.21 3.08
CA PRO A 3 8.89 2.38 2.60
C PRO A 3 7.61 2.67 3.39
N VAL A 4 6.52 3.00 2.68
CA VAL A 4 5.21 3.27 3.27
C VAL A 4 4.22 2.21 2.80
N ALA A 5 3.52 1.56 3.71
CA ALA A 5 2.47 0.58 3.43
C ALA A 5 2.87 -0.42 2.32
N THR A 6 4.04 -1.04 2.47
CA THR A 6 4.60 -1.99 1.48
C THR A 6 5.41 -3.11 2.15
N SER A 7 5.76 -4.15 1.41
CA SER A 7 6.52 -5.29 1.91
C SER A 7 7.79 -5.54 1.08
N TRP A 8 8.74 -6.21 1.68
CA TRP A 8 10.00 -6.65 1.06
C TRP A 8 9.87 -7.96 0.28
N LYS A 9 8.77 -8.66 0.48
CA LYS A 9 8.44 -9.92 -0.17
C LYS A 9 6.92 -10.09 -0.24
N ALA A 10 6.43 -10.66 -1.33
CA ALA A 10 5.03 -11.00 -1.44
C ALA A 10 4.64 -12.05 -0.40
N SER A 11 3.58 -11.79 0.38
CA SER A 11 2.97 -12.75 1.29
C SER A 11 1.97 -13.65 0.55
N ASP A 12 1.60 -14.78 1.16
CA ASP A 12 0.57 -15.66 0.59
C ASP A 12 -0.77 -14.92 0.43
N TRP A 13 -1.09 -14.00 1.35
CA TRP A 13 -2.26 -13.14 1.25
C TRP A 13 -2.22 -12.24 0.00
N LEU A 14 -1.08 -11.56 -0.23
CA LEU A 14 -0.89 -10.74 -1.42
C LEU A 14 -0.95 -11.57 -2.70
N ILE A 15 -0.29 -12.73 -2.73
CA ILE A 15 -0.29 -13.66 -3.88
C ILE A 15 -1.72 -14.12 -4.19
N GLY A 16 -2.51 -14.46 -3.16
CA GLY A 16 -3.92 -14.83 -3.32
C GLY A 16 -4.76 -13.71 -3.93
N ASN A 17 -4.61 -12.48 -3.44
CA ASN A 17 -5.29 -11.31 -4.00
C ASN A 17 -4.87 -11.02 -5.43
N VAL A 18 -3.60 -11.17 -5.75
CA VAL A 18 -3.08 -11.02 -7.12
C VAL A 18 -3.67 -12.08 -8.05
N LEU A 19 -3.88 -13.32 -7.59
CA LEU A 19 -4.56 -14.34 -8.40
C LEU A 19 -5.98 -13.92 -8.77
N ILE A 20 -6.75 -13.38 -7.82
CA ILE A 20 -8.11 -12.86 -8.11
C ILE A 20 -8.05 -11.72 -9.13
N GLN A 21 -7.10 -10.79 -8.98
CA GLN A 21 -6.88 -9.72 -9.94
C GLN A 21 -6.53 -10.27 -11.34
N ASP A 22 -5.64 -11.26 -11.43
CA ASP A 22 -5.28 -11.92 -12.70
C ASP A 22 -6.49 -12.56 -13.37
N LEU A 23 -7.38 -13.21 -12.60
CA LEU A 23 -8.61 -13.81 -13.12
C LEU A 23 -9.57 -12.75 -13.68
N ILE A 24 -9.74 -11.62 -12.99
CA ILE A 24 -10.55 -10.49 -13.47
C ILE A 24 -9.94 -9.90 -14.75
N LEU A 25 -8.63 -9.61 -14.74
CA LEU A 25 -7.92 -9.01 -15.87
C LEU A 25 -7.90 -9.89 -17.13
N ASN A 26 -8.10 -11.20 -16.99
CA ASN A 26 -8.09 -12.14 -18.12
C ASN A 26 -9.50 -12.53 -18.61
N ASN A 27 -10.53 -12.42 -17.76
CA ASN A 27 -11.84 -12.97 -18.07
C ASN A 27 -12.98 -11.94 -18.12
N SER A 28 -12.78 -10.72 -17.56
CA SER A 28 -13.82 -9.68 -17.59
C SER A 28 -13.94 -9.04 -18.98
N LYS A 29 -15.14 -8.57 -19.30
CA LYS A 29 -15.40 -7.71 -20.48
C LYS A 29 -14.78 -6.30 -20.30
N ASN A 30 -14.69 -5.82 -19.04
CA ASN A 30 -14.11 -4.53 -18.67
C ASN A 30 -12.97 -4.75 -17.67
N PRO A 31 -11.85 -5.36 -18.08
CA PRO A 31 -10.86 -5.94 -17.16
C PRO A 31 -10.24 -4.92 -16.19
N ILE A 32 -9.85 -3.74 -16.67
CA ILE A 32 -9.24 -2.70 -15.82
C ILE A 32 -10.27 -2.13 -14.85
N HIS A 33 -11.47 -1.84 -15.34
CA HIS A 33 -12.59 -1.34 -14.55
C HIS A 33 -12.91 -2.28 -13.38
N ASP A 34 -13.15 -3.55 -13.67
CA ASP A 34 -13.58 -4.52 -12.67
C ASP A 34 -12.47 -4.87 -11.68
N ALA A 35 -11.23 -4.98 -12.16
CA ALA A 35 -10.07 -5.16 -11.30
C ALA A 35 -9.87 -3.98 -10.34
N ARG A 36 -10.12 -2.73 -10.81
CA ARG A 36 -10.05 -1.55 -9.95
C ARG A 36 -11.13 -1.54 -8.86
N ILE A 37 -12.35 -1.93 -9.19
CA ILE A 37 -13.44 -2.07 -8.20
C ILE A 37 -13.03 -3.03 -7.09
N HIS A 38 -12.53 -4.21 -7.43
CA HIS A 38 -12.03 -5.16 -6.45
C HIS A 38 -10.88 -4.58 -5.61
N ALA A 39 -9.91 -3.91 -6.23
CA ALA A 39 -8.79 -3.31 -5.52
C ALA A 39 -9.24 -2.23 -4.50
N MET A 40 -10.26 -1.44 -4.83
CA MET A 40 -10.78 -0.40 -3.93
C MET A 40 -11.39 -0.97 -2.64
N LEU A 41 -11.91 -2.21 -2.66
CA LEU A 41 -12.39 -2.90 -1.45
C LEU A 41 -11.23 -3.34 -0.55
N LEU A 42 -10.07 -3.68 -1.12
CA LEU A 42 -8.86 -4.02 -0.35
C LEU A 42 -8.15 -2.80 0.22
N TYR A 43 -8.27 -1.64 -0.45
CA TYR A 43 -7.62 -0.41 -0.02
C TYR A 43 -8.37 0.31 1.10
N ARG A 44 -9.63 -0.07 1.35
CA ARG A 44 -10.49 0.50 2.40
C ARG A 44 -10.91 -0.56 3.41
N THR A 45 -11.30 -0.11 4.60
CA THR A 45 -11.92 -0.97 5.61
C THR A 45 -13.45 -0.88 5.54
N PRO A 46 -14.17 -1.87 6.10
CA PRO A 46 -15.61 -1.78 6.26
C PRO A 46 -16.05 -0.51 7.02
N GLU A 47 -15.31 -0.14 8.07
CA GLU A 47 -15.56 1.06 8.88
C GLU A 47 -15.44 2.34 8.05
N SER A 48 -14.38 2.44 7.25
CA SER A 48 -14.15 3.58 6.35
C SER A 48 -15.27 3.74 5.31
N LEU A 49 -15.75 2.63 4.76
CA LEU A 49 -16.86 2.64 3.81
C LEU A 49 -18.18 2.99 4.49
N GLN A 50 -18.43 2.45 5.68
CA GLN A 50 -19.62 2.74 6.47
C GLN A 50 -19.68 4.22 6.87
N GLU A 51 -18.59 4.78 7.36
CA GLU A 51 -18.52 6.21 7.72
C GLU A 51 -18.75 7.12 6.52
N LYS A 52 -18.20 6.74 5.35
CA LYS A 52 -18.33 7.56 4.14
C LYS A 52 -19.75 7.51 3.54
N PHE A 53 -20.40 6.36 3.51
CA PHE A 53 -21.61 6.15 2.70
C PHE A 53 -22.89 5.92 3.52
N HIS A 54 -22.79 5.42 4.75
CA HIS A 54 -23.93 5.15 5.65
C HIS A 54 -25.06 4.34 4.99
N THR A 55 -24.74 3.48 4.02
CA THR A 55 -25.71 2.67 3.26
C THR A 55 -26.78 3.52 2.52
N LYS A 56 -26.43 4.75 2.11
CA LYS A 56 -27.36 5.67 1.44
C LYS A 56 -27.53 5.30 -0.05
N LEU A 57 -28.77 5.49 -0.53
CA LEU A 57 -29.07 5.42 -1.96
C LEU A 57 -28.56 6.68 -2.68
N GLN A 58 -28.07 6.50 -3.91
CA GLN A 58 -27.63 7.58 -4.78
C GLN A 58 -28.81 8.20 -5.53
N ASN A 59 -29.78 7.37 -5.94
CA ASN A 59 -30.92 7.79 -6.75
C ASN A 59 -32.15 6.93 -6.45
N SER A 60 -33.28 7.28 -7.08
CA SER A 60 -34.56 6.57 -6.97
C SER A 60 -34.57 5.18 -7.66
N GLU A 61 -33.55 4.86 -8.45
CA GLU A 61 -33.42 3.58 -9.17
C GLU A 61 -32.77 2.48 -8.31
N GLY A 62 -32.41 2.81 -7.05
CA GLY A 62 -31.90 1.85 -6.09
C GLY A 62 -30.38 1.65 -6.11
N LEU A 63 -29.61 2.48 -6.85
CA LEU A 63 -28.15 2.44 -6.80
C LEU A 63 -27.64 3.00 -5.47
N PHE A 64 -26.79 2.28 -4.76
CA PHE A 64 -26.14 2.78 -3.54
C PHE A 64 -24.98 3.72 -3.86
N GLN A 65 -24.72 4.68 -2.96
CA GLN A 65 -23.61 5.63 -3.13
C GLN A 65 -22.23 4.92 -3.20
N VAL A 66 -22.05 3.84 -2.45
CA VAL A 66 -20.83 3.03 -2.52
C VAL A 66 -20.64 2.37 -3.88
N GLU A 67 -21.72 1.89 -4.51
CA GLU A 67 -21.66 1.33 -5.86
C GLU A 67 -21.29 2.39 -6.88
N SER A 68 -21.94 3.54 -6.85
CA SER A 68 -21.61 4.69 -7.71
C SER A 68 -20.15 5.10 -7.58
N TRP A 69 -19.64 5.14 -6.35
CA TRP A 69 -18.25 5.47 -6.08
C TRP A 69 -17.26 4.42 -6.63
N LEU A 70 -17.55 3.13 -6.46
CA LEU A 70 -16.74 2.03 -6.99
C LEU A 70 -16.71 2.04 -8.52
N LEU A 71 -17.88 2.17 -9.17
CA LEU A 71 -18.02 2.26 -10.62
C LEU A 71 -17.23 3.45 -11.19
N HIS A 72 -17.33 4.63 -10.55
CA HIS A 72 -16.55 5.80 -10.95
C HIS A 72 -15.03 5.55 -10.88
N HIS A 73 -14.54 4.88 -9.84
CA HIS A 73 -13.13 4.55 -9.73
C HIS A 73 -12.68 3.54 -10.79
N GLY A 74 -13.52 2.58 -11.13
CA GLY A 74 -13.29 1.64 -12.22
C GLY A 74 -13.15 2.35 -13.56
N GLU A 75 -14.13 3.18 -13.92
CA GLU A 75 -14.14 3.98 -15.14
C GLU A 75 -12.93 4.93 -15.23
N LYS A 76 -12.65 5.67 -14.16
CA LYS A 76 -11.52 6.60 -14.10
C LYS A 76 -10.17 5.90 -14.34
N LEU A 77 -9.97 4.68 -13.85
CA LEU A 77 -8.74 3.94 -14.13
C LEU A 77 -8.72 3.40 -15.55
N GLN A 78 -9.82 2.81 -16.03
CA GLN A 78 -9.93 2.27 -17.38
C GLN A 78 -9.60 3.30 -18.45
N ASN A 79 -10.03 4.56 -18.26
CA ASN A 79 -9.83 5.65 -19.22
C ASN A 79 -8.37 6.14 -19.31
N ARG A 80 -7.51 5.82 -18.33
CA ARG A 80 -6.14 6.33 -18.27
C ARG A 80 -5.05 5.26 -18.18
N PHE A 81 -5.41 3.99 -18.02
CA PHE A 81 -4.44 2.92 -17.76
C PHE A 81 -4.51 1.84 -18.84
N GLN A 82 -3.38 1.23 -19.16
CA GLN A 82 -3.30 0.17 -20.15
C GLN A 82 -3.36 -1.20 -19.50
N LEU A 83 -4.07 -2.14 -20.11
CA LEU A 83 -4.24 -3.50 -19.62
C LEU A 83 -2.90 -4.23 -19.44
N SER A 84 -1.98 -4.08 -20.40
CA SER A 84 -0.64 -4.69 -20.33
C SER A 84 0.16 -4.15 -19.14
N ALA A 85 0.08 -2.85 -18.87
CA ALA A 85 0.73 -2.23 -17.72
C ALA A 85 0.14 -2.73 -16.40
N TYR A 86 -1.20 -2.85 -16.30
CA TYR A 86 -1.83 -3.39 -15.10
C TYR A 86 -1.41 -4.85 -14.84
N LYS A 87 -1.44 -5.70 -15.87
CA LYS A 87 -0.97 -7.09 -15.77
C LYS A 87 0.50 -7.18 -15.33
N LEU A 88 1.35 -6.30 -15.86
CA LEU A 88 2.75 -6.24 -15.43
C LEU A 88 2.89 -5.84 -13.96
N MET A 89 2.20 -4.77 -13.52
CA MET A 89 2.22 -4.35 -12.12
C MET A 89 1.71 -5.45 -11.18
N ASN A 90 0.65 -6.15 -11.58
CA ASN A 90 0.11 -7.28 -10.85
C ASN A 90 1.12 -8.44 -10.74
N HIS A 91 1.82 -8.74 -11.83
CA HIS A 91 2.92 -9.73 -11.84
C HIS A 91 4.06 -9.32 -10.90
N LEU A 92 4.47 -8.06 -10.92
CA LEU A 92 5.52 -7.55 -10.04
C LEU A 92 5.12 -7.67 -8.55
N LEU A 93 3.88 -7.37 -8.20
CA LEU A 93 3.38 -7.52 -6.82
C LEU A 93 3.57 -8.95 -6.30
N LYS A 94 3.19 -9.98 -7.05
CA LYS A 94 3.30 -11.37 -6.59
C LYS A 94 4.71 -11.96 -6.66
N THR A 95 5.59 -11.36 -7.45
CA THR A 95 6.96 -11.87 -7.65
C THR A 95 8.02 -11.11 -6.87
N THR A 96 7.63 -10.06 -6.15
CA THR A 96 8.53 -9.28 -5.31
C THR A 96 9.12 -10.15 -4.21
N ASP A 97 10.45 -10.26 -4.23
CA ASP A 97 11.28 -10.83 -3.16
C ASP A 97 12.66 -10.21 -3.26
N ILE A 98 12.98 -9.27 -2.36
CA ILE A 98 14.28 -8.57 -2.37
C ILE A 98 15.45 -9.50 -1.96
N PHE A 99 15.16 -10.68 -1.41
CA PHE A 99 16.15 -11.66 -0.99
C PHE A 99 16.34 -12.79 -1.99
N LYS A 100 15.68 -12.74 -3.14
CA LYS A 100 15.78 -13.77 -4.14
C LYS A 100 17.23 -13.97 -4.55
N ASN A 101 17.75 -15.19 -4.33
CA ASN A 101 19.14 -15.59 -4.60
C ASN A 101 20.23 -14.93 -3.71
N ASN A 102 19.86 -14.22 -2.65
CA ASN A 102 20.81 -13.59 -1.72
C ASN A 102 20.41 -13.86 -0.27
N SER A 103 21.39 -13.86 0.63
CA SER A 103 21.08 -13.95 2.06
C SER A 103 20.47 -12.64 2.56
N LYS A 104 19.52 -12.73 3.52
CA LYS A 104 18.89 -11.54 4.13
C LYS A 104 19.95 -10.61 4.73
N SER A 105 20.96 -11.17 5.38
CA SER A 105 22.02 -10.39 6.02
C SER A 105 22.83 -9.58 5.02
N GLU A 106 23.16 -10.14 3.86
CA GLU A 106 23.89 -9.42 2.81
C GLU A 106 23.08 -8.29 2.22
N VAL A 107 21.83 -8.57 1.82
CA VAL A 107 20.95 -7.53 1.24
C VAL A 107 20.79 -6.37 2.20
N ILE A 108 20.47 -6.66 3.49
CA ILE A 108 20.20 -5.61 4.48
C ILE A 108 21.47 -4.80 4.81
N LYS A 109 22.63 -5.45 4.96
CA LYS A 109 23.90 -4.78 5.24
C LYS A 109 24.36 -3.87 4.11
N ASN A 110 24.04 -4.21 2.87
CA ASN A 110 24.37 -3.40 1.69
C ASN A 110 23.50 -2.15 1.54
N ILE A 111 22.40 -2.02 2.29
CA ILE A 111 21.61 -0.78 2.31
C ILE A 111 22.36 0.25 3.17
N THR A 112 22.93 1.27 2.56
CA THR A 112 23.71 2.31 3.27
C THR A 112 22.83 3.35 3.98
N SER A 113 21.64 3.65 3.43
CA SER A 113 20.71 4.63 3.99
C SER A 113 20.03 4.15 5.29
N ASN A 114 19.59 5.10 6.13
CA ASN A 114 18.62 4.78 7.18
C ASN A 114 17.33 4.22 6.59
N ILE A 115 16.65 3.36 7.34
CA ILE A 115 15.39 2.75 6.92
C ILE A 115 14.29 3.18 7.88
N HIS A 116 13.22 3.79 7.35
CA HIS A 116 12.05 4.26 8.09
C HIS A 116 10.82 3.55 7.54
N LEU A 117 10.40 2.47 8.20
CA LEU A 117 9.22 1.69 7.81
C LEU A 117 7.97 2.37 8.37
N ILE A 118 7.00 2.65 7.52
CA ILE A 118 5.71 3.23 7.91
C ILE A 118 4.60 2.26 7.54
N SER A 119 3.84 1.79 8.53
CA SER A 119 2.63 0.97 8.34
C SER A 119 1.37 1.76 8.60
N VAL A 120 0.23 1.18 8.23
CA VAL A 120 -1.10 1.60 8.66
C VAL A 120 -1.73 0.46 9.48
N ASP A 121 -2.27 0.77 10.64
CA ASP A 121 -2.76 -0.24 11.60
C ASP A 121 -3.92 -1.09 11.06
N THR A 122 -4.75 -0.54 10.20
CA THR A 122 -5.91 -1.20 9.58
C THR A 122 -5.68 -1.64 8.13
N ASP A 123 -4.44 -1.62 7.65
CA ASP A 123 -4.12 -2.02 6.27
C ASP A 123 -4.33 -3.53 6.07
N TYR A 124 -5.28 -3.90 5.20
CA TYR A 124 -5.52 -5.30 4.79
C TYR A 124 -4.69 -5.72 3.58
N PHE A 125 -4.07 -4.79 2.86
CA PHE A 125 -3.27 -5.10 1.67
C PHE A 125 -1.82 -5.42 2.04
N PHE A 126 -1.19 -4.56 2.85
CA PHE A 126 0.11 -4.78 3.49
C PHE A 126 -0.03 -4.62 5.00
N THR A 127 -0.27 -5.72 5.70
CA THR A 127 -0.66 -5.65 7.10
C THR A 127 0.43 -5.05 8.00
N ALA A 128 0.00 -4.27 9.01
CA ALA A 128 0.92 -3.70 9.98
C ALA A 128 1.79 -4.77 10.66
N ASN A 129 1.23 -5.98 10.89
CA ASN A 129 1.97 -7.09 11.49
C ASN A 129 3.11 -7.60 10.60
N GLU A 130 2.90 -7.68 9.27
CA GLU A 130 3.96 -8.05 8.32
C GLU A 130 5.09 -7.02 8.32
N ILE A 131 4.76 -5.72 8.27
CA ILE A 131 5.74 -4.63 8.29
C ILE A 131 6.49 -4.60 9.63
N LYS A 132 5.80 -4.81 10.75
CA LYS A 132 6.40 -4.90 12.09
C LYS A 132 7.36 -6.09 12.21
N THR A 133 6.98 -7.23 11.65
CA THR A 133 7.84 -8.42 11.58
C THR A 133 9.09 -8.13 10.73
N ALA A 134 8.93 -7.47 9.60
CA ALA A 134 10.04 -7.04 8.75
C ALA A 134 10.97 -6.08 9.50
N PHE A 135 10.42 -5.09 10.22
CA PHE A 135 11.19 -4.18 11.07
C PHE A 135 12.09 -4.93 12.06
N VAL A 136 11.52 -5.86 12.83
CA VAL A 136 12.28 -6.64 13.82
C VAL A 136 13.41 -7.41 13.15
N GLN A 137 13.15 -8.05 12.01
CA GLN A 137 14.17 -8.80 11.28
C GLN A 137 15.27 -7.89 10.71
N ILE A 138 14.94 -6.73 10.14
CA ILE A 138 15.92 -5.76 9.62
C ILE A 138 16.78 -5.22 10.76
N LYS A 139 16.16 -4.89 11.88
CA LYS A 139 16.83 -4.31 13.06
C LYS A 139 17.96 -5.17 13.60
N ASN A 140 17.85 -6.50 13.45
CA ASN A 140 18.92 -7.45 13.85
C ASN A 140 20.21 -7.31 13.02
N TYR A 141 20.12 -6.76 11.80
CA TYR A 141 21.27 -6.59 10.90
C TYR A 141 21.67 -5.12 10.72
N LYS A 142 20.74 -4.18 10.99
CA LYS A 142 20.93 -2.76 10.74
C LYS A 142 20.26 -1.92 11.83
N SER A 143 21.10 -1.35 12.71
CA SER A 143 20.65 -0.54 13.87
C SER A 143 19.87 0.72 13.47
N ASN A 144 20.23 1.36 12.34
CA ASN A 144 19.59 2.58 11.81
C ASN A 144 18.29 2.26 11.07
N THR A 145 17.41 1.45 11.69
CA THR A 145 16.08 1.10 11.20
C THR A 145 15.04 1.56 12.22
N PHE A 146 14.00 2.22 11.76
CA PHE A 146 12.93 2.82 12.54
C PHE A 146 11.58 2.35 12.04
N TYR A 147 10.59 2.30 12.94
CA TYR A 147 9.22 1.89 12.64
C TYR A 147 8.25 2.94 13.13
N TYR A 148 7.26 3.24 12.31
CA TYR A 148 6.17 4.15 12.59
C TYR A 148 4.86 3.52 12.15
N GLU A 149 3.75 3.93 12.77
CA GLU A 149 2.43 3.41 12.47
C GLU A 149 1.42 4.55 12.41
N ILE A 150 0.75 4.69 11.25
CA ILE A 150 -0.39 5.60 11.07
C ILE A 150 -1.61 4.91 11.66
N LYS A 151 -2.36 5.62 12.50
CA LYS A 151 -3.61 5.17 13.09
C LYS A 151 -4.78 5.70 12.29
N SER A 152 -5.56 4.81 11.68
CA SER A 152 -6.67 5.24 10.82
C SER A 152 -7.67 4.11 10.60
N ILE A 153 -8.92 4.48 10.36
CA ILE A 153 -9.94 3.53 9.88
C ILE A 153 -9.88 3.31 8.37
N HIS A 154 -9.02 4.02 7.64
CA HIS A 154 -9.09 4.09 6.18
C HIS A 154 -8.32 3.00 5.43
N GLY A 155 -7.67 2.06 6.13
CA GLY A 155 -6.96 0.95 5.53
C GLY A 155 -5.72 1.38 4.76
N HIS A 156 -5.41 0.69 3.68
CA HIS A 156 -4.23 0.95 2.85
C HIS A 156 -4.15 2.41 2.35
N ASP A 157 -5.29 3.02 2.01
CA ASP A 157 -5.34 4.41 1.53
C ASP A 157 -5.05 5.46 2.62
N ALA A 158 -4.89 5.08 3.89
CA ALA A 158 -4.70 6.02 4.99
C ALA A 158 -3.50 6.96 4.79
N PHE A 159 -2.40 6.49 4.20
CA PHE A 159 -1.24 7.37 3.94
C PHE A 159 -1.51 8.44 2.87
N LEU A 160 -2.62 8.33 2.13
CA LEU A 160 -3.15 9.34 1.19
C LEU A 160 -4.23 10.23 1.81
N ILE A 161 -4.57 10.02 3.08
CA ILE A 161 -5.67 10.71 3.78
C ILE A 161 -5.16 11.37 5.06
N GLU A 162 -4.38 10.66 5.86
CA GLU A 162 -3.85 11.08 7.16
C GLU A 162 -2.58 11.95 7.00
N PHE A 163 -2.69 13.03 6.24
CA PHE A 163 -1.55 13.89 5.91
C PHE A 163 -0.86 14.48 7.13
N GLU A 164 -1.60 14.81 8.19
CA GLU A 164 -1.03 15.37 9.41
C GLU A 164 -0.15 14.36 10.14
N GLN A 165 -0.62 13.12 10.31
CA GLN A 165 0.17 12.04 10.91
C GLN A 165 1.40 11.73 10.07
N LEU A 166 1.26 11.67 8.74
CA LEU A 166 2.38 11.42 7.83
C LEU A 166 3.41 12.56 7.91
N ALA A 167 2.98 13.81 7.95
CA ALA A 167 3.87 14.98 8.10
C ALA A 167 4.64 14.91 9.42
N GLN A 168 3.97 14.62 10.54
CA GLN A 168 4.61 14.46 11.85
C GLN A 168 5.72 13.39 11.86
N ILE A 169 5.54 12.31 11.08
CA ILE A 169 6.55 11.25 10.92
C ILE A 169 7.71 11.74 10.02
N LEU A 170 7.40 12.40 8.91
CA LEU A 170 8.38 12.74 7.88
C LEU A 170 9.23 13.97 8.21
N GLU A 171 8.65 15.02 8.81
CA GLU A 171 9.36 16.26 9.11
C GLU A 171 10.64 16.07 9.94
N PRO A 172 10.65 15.27 11.03
CA PRO A 172 11.89 15.05 11.80
C PRO A 172 12.97 14.31 10.99
N ILE A 173 12.56 13.44 10.05
CA ILE A 173 13.49 12.69 9.20
C ILE A 173 14.22 13.64 8.25
N PHE A 174 13.48 14.53 7.58
CA PHE A 174 14.04 15.48 6.61
C PHE A 174 14.77 16.65 7.27
N ASN A 175 14.32 17.14 8.42
CA ASN A 175 14.96 18.24 9.12
C ASN A 175 16.32 17.84 9.72
N LYS A 176 16.49 16.61 10.20
CA LYS A 176 17.79 16.10 10.63
C LYS A 176 18.82 16.07 9.50
N GLN A 177 18.40 15.76 8.28
CA GLN A 177 19.28 15.77 7.11
C GLN A 177 19.73 17.20 6.74
N LYS A 178 18.85 18.20 6.87
CA LYS A 178 19.21 19.60 6.65
C LYS A 178 20.29 20.07 7.62
N GLN A 179 20.19 19.75 8.91
CA GLN A 179 21.19 20.13 9.92
C GLN A 179 22.55 19.47 9.67
N GLN A 180 22.61 18.23 9.23
CA GLN A 180 23.87 17.55 8.91
C GLN A 180 24.59 18.16 7.69
N ASN A 181 23.85 18.60 6.68
CA ASN A 181 24.42 19.23 5.49
C ASN A 181 24.95 20.65 5.75
N TYR A 182 24.45 21.37 6.77
CA TYR A 182 24.97 22.70 7.18
C TYR A 182 26.21 22.60 8.06
N VAL A 183 26.49 21.47 8.68
CA VAL A 183 27.68 21.26 9.56
C VAL A 183 28.86 20.68 8.77
N SER A 184 28.65 20.19 7.55
CA SER A 184 29.67 19.62 6.67
C SER A 184 30.06 20.51 5.48
N ALA A 185 29.64 21.77 5.45
CA ALA A 185 30.02 22.78 4.48
C ALA A 185 30.80 23.91 5.17
#